data_3a8dfbeabcdb9f2c16f0a84eedb7c981
#
_entry.id   3a8dfbeabcdb9f2c16f0a84eedb7c981
#
_cell.length_a   1.000
_cell.length_b   1.000
_cell.length_c   1.000
_cell.angle_alpha   90.00
_cell.angle_beta   90.00
_cell.angle_gamma   90.00
#
_symmetry.space_group_name_H-M   'P 1'
#
loop_
_entity.id
_entity.type
_entity.pdbx_description
1 polymer ?
#
loop_
_entity_poly.entity_id
_entity_poly.type
_entity_poly.pdbx_seq_one_letter_code
_entity_poly.pdbx_strand_id
1 'polypeptide(L)'
;MTDRIGTQCYGLHKEFDEDFRGTLSRIAAIGLDCVEPYLMLQEEQGKTPKDRWSYSLLREAKQQLDELGVSIPSAHIGAGFMSFTMPREKITEGILRVHEIAGISNYVFSGMFSGPRGAGKWGRLLHDVSGDVRPYGCTVVYHNHDDEWKRIRRGSDTLRALDCFYEYAGPDVMLELDMGWAAFAWDELQAAQAYRDRIVMMHCRDFAKEAMSGRYHRVTMPASMYVPVGDGEVKVREVIGMRRDMPHFNGNLIIEQEKSTRGMLADIEVSCRRIRGWLQEEAGTDAAICR
;
A
#
# COMPACT_ATOMS: atom_id res chain seq x y z
N MET A 1 0.95 13.19 -15.44
CA MET A 1 0.93 11.74 -15.19
C MET A 1 -0.54 11.36 -15.02
N THR A 2 -1.00 10.24 -15.56
CA THR A 2 -2.42 9.83 -15.44
C THR A 2 -2.58 9.04 -14.16
N ASP A 3 -3.54 9.42 -13.32
CA ASP A 3 -3.87 8.68 -12.09
C ASP A 3 -4.43 7.30 -12.45
N ARG A 4 -4.01 6.27 -11.72
CA ARG A 4 -4.44 4.87 -11.85
C ARG A 4 -5.08 4.43 -10.54
N ILE A 5 -6.20 3.74 -10.64
CA ILE A 5 -6.90 3.18 -9.50
C ILE A 5 -6.64 1.68 -9.47
N GLY A 6 -6.07 1.21 -8.39
CA GLY A 6 -5.76 -0.21 -8.19
C GLY A 6 -6.37 -0.79 -6.93
N THR A 7 -6.10 -2.07 -6.68
CA THR A 7 -6.42 -2.72 -5.41
C THR A 7 -5.24 -3.53 -4.89
N GLN A 8 -5.06 -3.48 -3.58
CA GLN A 8 -4.17 -4.38 -2.87
C GLN A 8 -4.82 -5.78 -2.78
N CYS A 9 -4.03 -6.83 -3.02
CA CYS A 9 -4.56 -8.19 -3.18
C CYS A 9 -4.72 -8.97 -1.88
N TYR A 10 -4.10 -8.55 -0.78
CA TYR A 10 -4.08 -9.29 0.49
C TYR A 10 -5.47 -9.58 1.06
N GLY A 11 -6.38 -8.60 1.00
CA GLY A 11 -7.74 -8.77 1.47
C GLY A 11 -8.59 -9.77 0.67
N LEU A 12 -8.18 -10.07 -0.57
CA LEU A 12 -8.88 -10.97 -1.50
C LEU A 12 -8.48 -12.45 -1.36
N HIS A 13 -7.93 -12.85 -0.20
CA HIS A 13 -7.41 -14.20 0.01
C HIS A 13 -8.44 -15.29 -0.29
N LYS A 14 -9.69 -15.13 0.15
CA LYS A 14 -10.76 -16.09 -0.08
C LYS A 14 -11.10 -16.21 -1.56
N GLU A 15 -11.27 -15.08 -2.24
CA GLU A 15 -11.58 -15.02 -3.66
C GLU A 15 -10.48 -15.64 -4.52
N PHE A 16 -9.21 -15.39 -4.18
CA PHE A 16 -8.05 -15.98 -4.86
C PHE A 16 -7.90 -17.48 -4.59
N ASP A 17 -8.18 -17.96 -3.38
CA ASP A 17 -8.14 -19.38 -3.04
C ASP A 17 -9.25 -20.15 -3.75
N GLU A 18 -10.44 -19.56 -3.90
CA GLU A 18 -11.58 -20.17 -4.59
C GLU A 18 -11.38 -20.19 -6.12
N ASP A 19 -11.00 -19.06 -6.71
CA ASP A 19 -10.85 -18.91 -8.16
C ASP A 19 -9.83 -17.79 -8.49
N PHE A 20 -8.56 -18.13 -8.61
CA PHE A 20 -7.49 -17.19 -8.84
C PHE A 20 -7.68 -16.39 -10.14
N ARG A 21 -7.89 -17.11 -11.26
CA ARG A 21 -8.02 -16.49 -12.58
C ARG A 21 -9.32 -15.70 -12.72
N GLY A 22 -10.41 -16.24 -12.21
CA GLY A 22 -11.70 -15.54 -12.21
C GLY A 22 -11.65 -14.27 -11.34
N THR A 23 -10.90 -14.28 -10.25
CA THR A 23 -10.72 -13.08 -9.41
C THR A 23 -9.96 -11.98 -10.15
N LEU A 24 -8.88 -12.29 -10.86
CA LEU A 24 -8.17 -11.33 -11.71
C LEU A 24 -9.10 -10.76 -12.80
N SER A 25 -9.92 -11.61 -13.43
CA SER A 25 -10.90 -11.16 -14.44
C SER A 25 -11.97 -10.25 -13.84
N ARG A 26 -12.43 -10.52 -12.62
CA ARG A 26 -13.40 -9.65 -11.90
C ARG A 26 -12.77 -8.31 -11.52
N ILE A 27 -11.51 -8.27 -11.10
CA ILE A 27 -10.75 -7.04 -10.85
C ILE A 27 -10.71 -6.17 -12.10
N ALA A 28 -10.38 -6.74 -13.25
CA ALA A 28 -10.39 -6.03 -14.52
C ALA A 28 -11.80 -5.54 -14.90
N ALA A 29 -12.85 -6.36 -14.70
CA ALA A 29 -14.24 -6.01 -14.99
C ALA A 29 -14.79 -4.86 -14.12
N ILE A 30 -14.28 -4.68 -12.89
CA ILE A 30 -14.56 -3.51 -12.04
C ILE A 30 -13.99 -2.21 -12.68
N GLY A 31 -13.03 -2.33 -13.58
CA GLY A 31 -12.34 -1.20 -14.22
C GLY A 31 -11.14 -0.70 -13.43
N LEU A 32 -10.51 -1.57 -12.63
CA LEU A 32 -9.26 -1.25 -11.96
C LEU A 32 -8.10 -1.25 -12.98
N ASP A 33 -7.23 -0.26 -12.87
CA ASP A 33 -6.10 -0.04 -13.79
C ASP A 33 -4.86 -0.84 -13.39
N CYS A 34 -4.79 -1.23 -12.10
CA CYS A 34 -3.63 -1.97 -11.57
C CYS A 34 -4.00 -2.80 -10.32
N VAL A 35 -3.07 -3.70 -9.99
CA VAL A 35 -3.11 -4.48 -8.73
C VAL A 35 -1.79 -4.36 -7.99
N GLU A 36 -1.85 -4.52 -6.68
CA GLU A 36 -0.69 -4.61 -5.81
C GLU A 36 -0.72 -5.95 -5.08
N PRO A 37 0.05 -6.95 -5.54
CA PRO A 37 0.12 -8.25 -4.89
C PRO A 37 0.93 -8.22 -3.60
N TYR A 38 0.64 -9.18 -2.72
CA TYR A 38 1.49 -9.54 -1.59
C TYR A 38 2.38 -10.71 -1.99
N LEU A 39 3.69 -10.48 -2.06
CA LEU A 39 4.65 -11.46 -2.61
C LEU A 39 5.43 -12.15 -1.51
N MET A 40 5.57 -13.48 -1.66
CA MET A 40 6.60 -14.26 -1.00
C MET A 40 7.81 -14.35 -1.93
N LEU A 41 9.00 -13.98 -1.43
CA LEU A 41 10.24 -14.00 -2.22
C LEU A 41 10.78 -15.43 -2.35
N GLN A 42 9.95 -16.35 -2.88
CA GLN A 42 10.29 -17.76 -3.04
C GLN A 42 9.43 -18.42 -4.12
N GLU A 43 9.88 -19.58 -4.61
CA GLU A 43 9.01 -20.45 -5.41
C GLU A 43 7.96 -21.13 -4.53
N GLU A 44 6.89 -21.62 -5.16
CA GLU A 44 5.80 -22.28 -4.46
C GLU A 44 6.30 -23.54 -3.73
N GLN A 45 5.98 -23.64 -2.44
CA GLN A 45 6.29 -24.79 -1.62
C GLN A 45 5.00 -25.33 -0.97
N GLY A 46 4.52 -26.47 -1.49
CA GLY A 46 3.29 -27.09 -0.97
C GLY A 46 2.03 -26.27 -1.28
N LYS A 47 1.08 -26.25 -0.35
CA LYS A 47 -0.13 -25.40 -0.45
C LYS A 47 0.18 -24.02 0.10
N THR A 48 0.67 -23.12 -0.74
CA THR A 48 0.79 -21.69 -0.40
C THR A 48 -0.59 -21.04 -0.58
N PRO A 49 -1.10 -20.26 0.39
CA PRO A 49 -2.30 -19.45 0.19
C PRO A 49 -2.14 -18.54 -1.03
N LYS A 50 -3.15 -18.45 -1.88
CA LYS A 50 -3.06 -17.71 -3.14
C LYS A 50 -3.17 -16.18 -2.97
N ASP A 51 -3.38 -15.70 -1.77
CA ASP A 51 -3.25 -14.28 -1.39
C ASP A 51 -1.79 -13.83 -1.26
N ARG A 52 -0.87 -14.81 -1.21
CA ARG A 52 0.57 -14.61 -1.08
C ARG A 52 1.26 -15.22 -2.29
N TRP A 53 1.52 -14.40 -3.27
CA TRP A 53 1.99 -14.91 -4.55
C TRP A 53 3.47 -15.34 -4.49
N SER A 54 3.71 -16.58 -4.90
CA SER A 54 5.04 -17.11 -5.22
C SER A 54 5.52 -16.56 -6.56
N TYR A 55 6.76 -16.83 -6.93
CA TYR A 55 7.26 -16.45 -8.26
C TYR A 55 6.49 -17.13 -9.39
N SER A 56 6.07 -18.39 -9.22
CA SER A 56 5.26 -19.11 -10.21
C SER A 56 3.89 -18.48 -10.38
N LEU A 57 3.22 -18.16 -9.27
CA LEU A 57 1.92 -17.52 -9.31
C LEU A 57 1.97 -16.08 -9.87
N LEU A 58 3.07 -15.34 -9.58
CA LEU A 58 3.31 -14.04 -10.18
C LEU A 58 3.44 -14.10 -11.71
N ARG A 59 4.16 -15.12 -12.25
CA ARG A 59 4.26 -15.31 -13.72
C ARG A 59 2.88 -15.55 -14.34
N GLU A 60 2.07 -16.43 -13.73
CA GLU A 60 0.72 -16.72 -14.19
C GLU A 60 -0.17 -15.47 -14.14
N ALA A 61 -0.16 -14.76 -13.02
CA ALA A 61 -0.91 -13.51 -12.87
C ALA A 61 -0.48 -12.46 -13.87
N LYS A 62 0.83 -12.24 -14.06
CA LYS A 62 1.37 -11.25 -15.00
C LYS A 62 0.88 -11.49 -16.41
N GLN A 63 0.93 -12.74 -16.89
CA GLN A 63 0.44 -13.08 -18.22
C GLN A 63 -1.04 -12.70 -18.39
N GLN A 64 -1.90 -13.10 -17.45
CA GLN A 64 -3.33 -12.83 -17.53
C GLN A 64 -3.64 -11.33 -17.40
N LEU A 65 -2.96 -10.64 -16.49
CA LEU A 65 -3.17 -9.21 -16.26
C LEU A 65 -2.75 -8.37 -17.49
N ASP A 66 -1.68 -8.78 -18.19
CA ASP A 66 -1.28 -8.13 -19.46
C ASP A 66 -2.38 -8.27 -20.53
N GLU A 67 -2.97 -9.45 -20.65
CA GLU A 67 -4.10 -9.70 -21.59
C GLU A 67 -5.33 -8.87 -21.21
N LEU A 68 -5.52 -8.60 -19.93
CA LEU A 68 -6.64 -7.79 -19.41
C LEU A 68 -6.35 -6.27 -19.39
N GLY A 69 -5.13 -5.84 -19.70
CA GLY A 69 -4.73 -4.43 -19.66
C GLY A 69 -4.56 -3.88 -18.23
N VAL A 70 -4.36 -4.75 -17.22
CA VAL A 70 -4.17 -4.38 -15.82
C VAL A 70 -2.69 -4.47 -15.47
N SER A 71 -2.11 -3.41 -14.91
CA SER A 71 -0.69 -3.34 -14.56
C SER A 71 -0.39 -3.79 -13.13
N ILE A 72 0.90 -4.05 -12.85
CA ILE A 72 1.41 -4.34 -11.49
C ILE A 72 2.51 -3.29 -11.17
N PRO A 73 2.15 -2.09 -10.69
CA PRO A 73 3.13 -1.02 -10.46
C PRO A 73 3.98 -1.21 -9.20
N SER A 74 3.47 -1.97 -8.26
CA SER A 74 4.04 -2.18 -6.93
C SER A 74 3.73 -3.58 -6.44
N ALA A 75 4.45 -3.99 -5.40
CA ALA A 75 4.16 -5.23 -4.69
C ALA A 75 4.55 -5.10 -3.21
N HIS A 76 3.66 -5.52 -2.32
CA HIS A 76 4.01 -5.75 -0.91
C HIS A 76 4.92 -6.98 -0.79
N ILE A 77 6.00 -6.82 -0.04
CA ILE A 77 6.92 -7.91 0.25
C ILE A 77 6.52 -8.54 1.57
N GLY A 78 6.15 -9.80 1.51
CA GLY A 78 5.70 -10.63 2.64
C GLY A 78 6.75 -10.92 3.70
N ALA A 79 7.60 -9.96 3.93
CA ALA A 79 8.73 -10.04 4.82
C ALA A 79 8.46 -9.45 6.22
N GLY A 80 7.22 -9.01 6.52
CA GLY A 80 6.88 -8.28 7.73
C GLY A 80 7.32 -8.95 9.03
N PHE A 81 6.93 -10.20 9.26
CA PHE A 81 7.44 -11.01 10.37
C PHE A 81 8.76 -11.71 10.05
N MET A 82 9.01 -12.02 8.77
CA MET A 82 10.16 -12.81 8.34
C MET A 82 11.37 -11.98 7.93
N SER A 83 11.21 -10.69 7.62
CA SER A 83 12.31 -9.83 7.19
C SER A 83 13.36 -9.58 8.26
N PHE A 84 13.03 -9.71 9.55
CA PHE A 84 14.07 -9.70 10.59
C PHE A 84 14.89 -10.99 10.66
N THR A 85 14.42 -12.05 10.01
CA THR A 85 15.11 -13.35 9.93
C THR A 85 15.69 -13.62 8.55
N MET A 86 15.21 -12.90 7.51
CA MET A 86 15.73 -13.03 6.16
C MET A 86 16.97 -12.14 5.99
N PRO A 87 18.11 -12.69 5.55
CA PRO A 87 19.30 -11.90 5.23
C PRO A 87 19.00 -10.84 4.16
N ARG A 88 19.63 -9.66 4.27
CA ARG A 88 19.51 -8.56 3.31
C ARG A 88 19.69 -9.02 1.88
N GLU A 89 20.73 -9.83 1.65
CA GLU A 89 21.09 -10.36 0.33
C GLU A 89 19.92 -11.16 -0.28
N LYS A 90 19.19 -11.92 0.54
CA LYS A 90 18.03 -12.70 0.08
C LYS A 90 16.85 -11.81 -0.27
N ILE A 91 16.65 -10.71 0.46
CA ILE A 91 15.63 -9.72 0.13
C ILE A 91 15.99 -9.06 -1.21
N THR A 92 17.22 -8.62 -1.38
CA THR A 92 17.73 -8.00 -2.61
C THR A 92 17.61 -8.94 -3.82
N GLU A 93 18.09 -10.19 -3.71
CA GLU A 93 17.95 -11.22 -4.75
C GLU A 93 16.48 -11.44 -5.12
N GLY A 94 15.61 -11.52 -4.11
CA GLY A 94 14.18 -11.72 -4.31
C GLY A 94 13.51 -10.57 -5.04
N ILE A 95 13.81 -9.32 -4.68
CA ILE A 95 13.33 -8.12 -5.38
C ILE A 95 13.76 -8.13 -6.85
N LEU A 96 15.05 -8.36 -7.12
CA LEU A 96 15.57 -8.39 -8.49
C LEU A 96 14.92 -9.51 -9.31
N ARG A 97 14.67 -10.66 -8.68
CA ARG A 97 13.94 -11.76 -9.33
C ARG A 97 12.50 -11.40 -9.67
N VAL A 98 11.80 -10.70 -8.79
CA VAL A 98 10.43 -10.19 -9.06
C VAL A 98 10.47 -9.16 -10.18
N HIS A 99 11.46 -8.27 -10.19
CA HIS A 99 11.66 -7.29 -11.25
C HIS A 99 11.85 -7.95 -12.62
N GLU A 100 12.70 -8.99 -12.71
CA GLU A 100 12.86 -9.80 -13.92
C GLU A 100 11.56 -10.44 -14.42
N ILE A 101 10.73 -10.96 -13.48
CA ILE A 101 9.50 -11.68 -13.82
C ILE A 101 8.41 -10.72 -14.32
N ALA A 102 8.22 -9.58 -13.65
CA ALA A 102 7.02 -8.76 -13.84
C ALA A 102 7.28 -7.28 -14.13
N GLY A 103 8.55 -6.82 -14.12
CA GLY A 103 8.90 -5.42 -14.36
C GLY A 103 8.42 -4.47 -13.26
N ILE A 104 8.10 -5.00 -12.06
CA ILE A 104 7.66 -4.20 -10.92
C ILE A 104 8.81 -3.29 -10.47
N SER A 105 8.51 -2.01 -10.21
CA SER A 105 9.53 -1.03 -9.82
C SER A 105 9.40 -0.55 -8.37
N ASN A 106 8.24 -0.70 -7.72
CA ASN A 106 8.03 -0.26 -6.34
C ASN A 106 7.84 -1.49 -5.43
N TYR A 107 8.69 -1.61 -4.42
CA TYR A 107 8.69 -2.73 -3.47
C TYR A 107 8.32 -2.23 -2.09
N VAL A 108 7.12 -2.59 -1.64
CA VAL A 108 6.50 -2.06 -0.45
C VAL A 108 6.78 -2.97 0.74
N PHE A 109 7.27 -2.38 1.82
CA PHE A 109 7.52 -3.06 3.08
C PHE A 109 6.64 -2.44 4.16
N SER A 110 6.00 -3.28 4.95
CA SER A 110 5.33 -2.86 6.16
C SER A 110 6.01 -3.49 7.38
N GLY A 111 6.30 -2.68 8.37
CA GLY A 111 6.78 -3.13 9.66
C GLY A 111 5.74 -2.86 10.74
N MET A 112 5.98 -3.34 11.94
CA MET A 112 5.24 -2.93 13.12
C MET A 112 6.28 -2.54 14.16
N PHE A 113 6.46 -1.24 14.35
CA PHE A 113 7.37 -0.73 15.36
C PHE A 113 6.74 0.44 16.11
N SER A 114 6.75 0.33 17.42
CA SER A 114 6.24 1.36 18.33
C SER A 114 7.35 1.92 19.22
N GLY A 115 8.61 1.80 18.81
CA GLY A 115 9.74 2.27 19.59
C GLY A 115 11.03 2.49 18.78
N PRO A 116 12.00 3.27 19.32
CA PRO A 116 13.16 3.73 18.56
C PRO A 116 14.09 2.59 18.10
N ARG A 117 14.16 1.49 18.87
CA ARG A 117 14.98 0.33 18.48
C ARG A 117 14.42 -0.37 17.23
N GLY A 118 13.10 -0.58 17.18
CA GLY A 118 12.43 -1.17 16.02
C GLY A 118 12.51 -0.25 14.80
N ALA A 119 12.16 1.02 14.96
CA ALA A 119 12.26 2.04 13.93
C ALA A 119 13.67 2.11 13.33
N GLY A 120 14.71 2.16 14.17
CA GLY A 120 16.09 2.21 13.69
C GLY A 120 16.55 0.91 13.01
N LYS A 121 16.08 -0.26 13.47
CA LYS A 121 16.41 -1.55 12.82
C LYS A 121 15.80 -1.63 11.43
N TRP A 122 14.51 -1.32 11.29
CA TRP A 122 13.81 -1.29 10.02
C TRP A 122 14.39 -0.23 9.07
N GLY A 123 14.64 0.98 9.59
CA GLY A 123 15.19 2.07 8.78
C GLY A 123 16.53 1.68 8.15
N ARG A 124 17.47 1.15 8.93
CA ARG A 124 18.77 0.69 8.39
C ARG A 124 18.65 -0.44 7.38
N LEU A 125 17.79 -1.44 7.66
CA LEU A 125 17.57 -2.54 6.71
C LEU A 125 17.07 -2.00 5.36
N LEU A 126 16.04 -1.15 5.37
CA LEU A 126 15.47 -0.64 4.13
C LEU A 126 16.39 0.37 3.43
N HIS A 127 17.20 1.14 4.19
CA HIS A 127 18.28 1.94 3.62
C HIS A 127 19.24 1.09 2.79
N ASP A 128 19.72 0.01 3.40
CA ASP A 128 20.69 -0.88 2.76
C ASP A 128 20.10 -1.59 1.54
N VAL A 129 18.87 -2.13 1.66
CA VAL A 129 18.15 -2.76 0.53
C VAL A 129 17.92 -1.74 -0.59
N SER A 130 17.53 -0.50 -0.26
CA SER A 130 17.33 0.56 -1.24
C SER A 130 18.62 0.86 -2.02
N GLY A 131 19.76 0.93 -1.34
CA GLY A 131 21.08 1.09 -1.98
C GLY A 131 21.39 -0.02 -2.96
N ASP A 132 21.02 -1.27 -2.63
CA ASP A 132 21.27 -2.44 -3.48
C ASP A 132 20.41 -2.46 -4.75
N VAL A 133 19.12 -2.09 -4.64
CA VAL A 133 18.15 -2.29 -5.74
C VAL A 133 17.97 -1.04 -6.62
N ARG A 134 18.31 0.14 -6.13
CA ARG A 134 18.21 1.40 -6.89
C ARG A 134 18.95 1.40 -8.23
N PRO A 135 20.16 0.83 -8.36
CA PRO A 135 20.86 0.76 -9.66
C PRO A 135 20.09 0.02 -10.74
N TYR A 136 19.10 -0.79 -10.36
CA TYR A 136 18.24 -1.56 -11.28
C TYR A 136 16.89 -0.87 -11.56
N GLY A 137 16.71 0.38 -11.11
CA GLY A 137 15.45 1.12 -11.27
C GLY A 137 14.35 0.70 -10.29
N CYS A 138 14.70 0.01 -9.21
CA CYS A 138 13.77 -0.41 -8.16
C CYS A 138 13.76 0.58 -7.00
N THR A 139 12.58 0.90 -6.50
CA THR A 139 12.35 1.80 -5.37
C THR A 139 11.84 1.01 -4.17
N VAL A 140 12.47 1.22 -3.02
CA VAL A 140 12.00 0.71 -1.74
C VAL A 140 10.99 1.69 -1.15
N VAL A 141 9.83 1.19 -0.79
CA VAL A 141 8.71 1.97 -0.27
C VAL A 141 8.30 1.42 1.09
N TYR A 142 8.02 2.29 2.04
CA TYR A 142 7.50 1.91 3.35
C TYR A 142 6.00 2.19 3.39
N HIS A 143 5.21 1.22 3.87
CA HIS A 143 3.78 1.36 4.12
C HIS A 143 3.51 1.45 5.62
N ASN A 144 2.80 2.49 6.04
CA ASN A 144 2.46 2.73 7.43
C ASN A 144 1.21 1.97 7.89
N HIS A 145 1.22 1.59 9.15
CA HIS A 145 0.02 1.26 9.92
C HIS A 145 -0.24 2.33 11.00
N ASP A 146 -0.98 1.96 12.03
CA ASP A 146 -1.32 2.85 13.16
C ASP A 146 -0.16 3.08 14.14
N ASP A 147 0.71 2.08 14.30
CA ASP A 147 1.79 2.12 15.30
C ASP A 147 2.86 3.18 14.97
N GLU A 148 3.15 3.40 13.71
CA GLU A 148 4.17 4.33 13.23
C GLU A 148 3.82 5.80 13.48
N TRP A 149 2.54 6.11 13.63
CA TRP A 149 2.07 7.47 13.95
C TRP A 149 2.14 7.79 15.43
N LYS A 150 2.34 6.79 16.31
CA LYS A 150 2.45 6.97 17.75
C LYS A 150 3.70 7.76 18.12
N ARG A 151 3.54 8.59 19.16
CA ARG A 151 4.68 9.32 19.71
C ARG A 151 5.52 8.42 20.61
N ILE A 152 6.81 8.41 20.36
CA ILE A 152 7.80 7.61 21.11
C ILE A 152 8.80 8.52 21.80
N ARG A 153 9.36 8.05 22.93
CA ARG A 153 10.46 8.73 23.64
C ARG A 153 11.80 8.20 23.18
N ARG A 154 12.72 9.12 22.89
CA ARG A 154 14.13 8.83 22.60
C ARG A 154 15.00 9.80 23.42
N GLY A 155 15.46 9.36 24.58
CA GLY A 155 16.12 10.23 25.56
C GLY A 155 15.16 11.30 26.08
N SER A 156 15.50 12.58 25.88
CA SER A 156 14.66 13.74 26.21
C SER A 156 13.61 14.04 25.16
N ASP A 157 13.77 13.54 23.95
CA ASP A 157 12.95 13.90 22.79
C ASP A 157 11.69 13.04 22.70
N THR A 158 10.65 13.64 22.13
CA THR A 158 9.40 12.95 21.77
C THR A 158 9.09 13.22 20.31
N LEU A 159 9.12 12.17 19.49
CA LEU A 159 8.89 12.21 18.04
C LEU A 159 7.95 11.08 17.63
N ARG A 160 7.46 11.09 16.39
CA ARG A 160 6.70 9.94 15.88
C ARG A 160 7.64 8.77 15.60
N ALA A 161 7.11 7.56 15.70
CA ALA A 161 7.92 6.39 15.37
C ALA A 161 8.36 6.40 13.90
N LEU A 162 7.53 6.93 13.00
CA LEU A 162 7.85 7.11 11.58
C LEU A 162 8.97 8.13 11.35
N ASP A 163 9.02 9.24 12.10
CA ASP A 163 10.13 10.20 12.02
C ASP A 163 11.45 9.52 12.41
N CYS A 164 11.41 8.76 13.52
CA CYS A 164 12.57 7.99 13.97
C CYS A 164 13.03 6.96 12.92
N PHE A 165 12.09 6.31 12.24
CA PHE A 165 12.40 5.39 11.14
C PHE A 165 13.13 6.10 10.00
N TYR A 166 12.64 7.25 9.54
CA TYR A 166 13.22 7.97 8.41
C TYR A 166 14.60 8.58 8.69
N GLU A 167 14.94 8.85 9.94
CA GLU A 167 16.31 9.23 10.31
C GLU A 167 17.35 8.15 9.93
N TYR A 168 16.93 6.87 9.96
CA TYR A 168 17.79 5.73 9.61
C TYR A 168 17.57 5.22 8.18
N ALA A 169 16.36 5.36 7.64
CA ALA A 169 16.03 4.90 6.30
C ALA A 169 16.61 5.82 5.20
N GLY A 170 16.91 7.07 5.54
CA GLY A 170 17.48 8.02 4.59
C GLY A 170 16.47 8.54 3.55
N PRO A 171 16.93 9.29 2.54
CA PRO A 171 16.07 9.94 1.57
C PRO A 171 15.50 9.00 0.49
N ASP A 172 16.19 7.89 0.19
CA ASP A 172 15.85 7.00 -0.93
C ASP A 172 14.72 5.99 -0.61
N VAL A 173 14.33 5.86 0.66
CA VAL A 173 13.16 5.06 1.07
C VAL A 173 11.93 5.94 1.04
N MET A 174 11.01 5.61 0.15
CA MET A 174 9.79 6.38 -0.09
C MET A 174 8.64 5.93 0.84
N LEU A 175 7.48 6.58 0.74
CA LEU A 175 6.28 6.28 1.52
C LEU A 175 5.11 5.91 0.60
N GLU A 176 4.47 4.81 0.90
CA GLU A 176 3.09 4.53 0.53
C GLU A 176 2.21 4.92 1.70
N LEU A 177 1.51 6.03 1.57
CA LEU A 177 0.68 6.54 2.64
C LEU A 177 -0.64 5.76 2.72
N ASP A 178 -0.84 4.96 3.77
CA ASP A 178 -2.17 4.47 4.11
C ASP A 178 -2.92 5.56 4.88
N MET A 179 -3.92 6.14 4.21
CA MET A 179 -4.72 7.26 4.73
C MET A 179 -5.57 6.83 5.92
N GLY A 180 -6.12 5.61 5.88
CA GLY A 180 -6.99 5.10 6.94
C GLY A 180 -6.23 4.90 8.25
N TRP A 181 -5.06 4.27 8.21
CA TRP A 181 -4.25 4.12 9.42
C TRP A 181 -3.65 5.44 9.91
N ALA A 182 -3.38 6.38 9.01
CA ALA A 182 -2.99 7.73 9.41
C ALA A 182 -4.12 8.46 10.13
N ALA A 183 -5.34 8.39 9.62
CA ALA A 183 -6.54 8.94 10.26
C ALA A 183 -6.84 8.28 11.61
N PHE A 184 -6.73 6.94 11.66
CA PHE A 184 -7.01 6.15 12.87
C PHE A 184 -6.09 6.51 14.06
N ALA A 185 -4.83 6.82 13.80
CA ALA A 185 -3.84 7.05 14.84
C ALA A 185 -3.40 8.51 15.02
N TRP A 186 -3.67 9.35 14.03
CA TRP A 186 -3.29 10.76 14.07
C TRP A 186 -4.26 11.65 13.29
N ASP A 187 -3.92 11.98 12.03
CA ASP A 187 -4.66 12.87 11.12
C ASP A 187 -4.07 12.68 9.71
N GLU A 188 -4.88 12.24 8.79
CA GLU A 188 -4.46 11.88 7.43
C GLU A 188 -4.01 13.09 6.60
N LEU A 189 -4.60 14.26 6.82
CA LEU A 189 -4.21 15.49 6.12
C LEU A 189 -2.86 16.02 6.63
N GLN A 190 -2.66 15.99 7.95
CA GLN A 190 -1.36 16.36 8.53
C GLN A 190 -0.28 15.34 8.13
N ALA A 191 -0.61 14.05 8.07
CA ALA A 191 0.32 13.02 7.60
C ALA A 191 0.71 13.26 6.15
N ALA A 192 -0.25 13.47 5.25
CA ALA A 192 -0.01 13.79 3.85
C ALA A 192 0.87 15.05 3.68
N GLN A 193 0.59 16.10 4.43
CA GLN A 193 1.38 17.33 4.39
C GLN A 193 2.80 17.15 4.94
N ALA A 194 2.96 16.46 6.07
CA ALA A 194 4.25 16.29 6.72
C ALA A 194 5.23 15.42 5.92
N TYR A 195 4.71 14.44 5.18
CA TYR A 195 5.51 13.47 4.42
C TYR A 195 5.39 13.63 2.90
N ARG A 196 4.83 14.74 2.40
CA ARG A 196 4.57 14.98 0.97
C ARG A 196 5.78 14.71 0.06
N ASP A 197 6.99 15.03 0.52
CA ASP A 197 8.23 14.86 -0.23
C ASP A 197 8.73 13.40 -0.26
N ARG A 198 8.00 12.48 0.38
CA ARG A 198 8.30 11.04 0.40
C ARG A 198 7.18 10.19 -0.20
N ILE A 199 5.97 10.74 -0.31
CA ILE A 199 4.82 9.97 -0.79
C ILE A 199 4.98 9.70 -2.29
N VAL A 200 5.04 8.40 -2.61
CA VAL A 200 5.13 7.90 -4.00
C VAL A 200 3.84 7.24 -4.44
N MET A 201 3.07 6.68 -3.51
CA MET A 201 1.80 5.99 -3.72
C MET A 201 0.90 6.19 -2.51
N MET A 202 -0.38 5.84 -2.64
CA MET A 202 -1.36 5.98 -1.56
C MET A 202 -2.25 4.76 -1.46
N HIS A 203 -2.46 4.27 -0.23
CA HIS A 203 -3.53 3.35 0.09
C HIS A 203 -4.79 4.11 0.48
N CYS A 204 -5.83 3.92 -0.32
CA CYS A 204 -7.17 4.46 -0.11
C CYS A 204 -7.98 3.48 0.74
N ARG A 205 -8.07 3.77 2.02
CA ARG A 205 -8.80 2.98 3.02
C ARG A 205 -9.76 3.90 3.77
N ASP A 206 -10.92 3.39 4.12
CA ASP A 206 -11.89 4.14 4.90
C ASP A 206 -12.46 3.31 6.07
N PHE A 207 -12.81 4.00 7.14
CA PHE A 207 -13.32 3.41 8.35
C PHE A 207 -14.63 4.06 8.79
N ALA A 208 -15.56 3.24 9.27
CA ALA A 208 -16.78 3.72 9.90
C ALA A 208 -16.47 4.61 11.12
N LYS A 209 -17.37 5.53 11.44
CA LYS A 209 -17.24 6.49 12.54
C LYS A 209 -16.89 5.82 13.88
N GLU A 210 -17.50 4.69 14.15
CA GLU A 210 -17.30 3.94 15.38
C GLU A 210 -15.85 3.42 15.51
N ALA A 211 -15.19 3.13 14.40
CA ALA A 211 -13.77 2.74 14.38
C ALA A 211 -12.87 3.83 14.96
N MET A 212 -13.19 5.09 14.65
CA MET A 212 -12.41 6.27 15.06
C MET A 212 -12.60 6.66 16.54
N SER A 213 -13.42 5.93 17.28
CA SER A 213 -13.74 6.21 18.70
C SER A 213 -12.62 5.89 19.70
N GLY A 214 -11.51 5.32 19.25
CA GLY A 214 -10.41 4.86 20.12
C GLY A 214 -10.70 3.59 20.91
N ARG A 215 -11.84 2.93 20.66
CA ARG A 215 -12.25 1.69 21.36
C ARG A 215 -11.65 0.43 20.74
N TYR A 216 -11.23 0.50 19.49
CA TYR A 216 -10.75 -0.66 18.73
C TYR A 216 -9.23 -0.65 18.61
N HIS A 217 -8.69 -1.85 18.61
CA HIS A 217 -7.32 -2.11 18.20
C HIS A 217 -7.34 -2.72 16.80
N ARG A 218 -6.38 -2.37 15.95
CA ARG A 218 -6.28 -2.84 14.55
C ARG A 218 -6.57 -4.34 14.40
N VAL A 219 -5.92 -5.19 15.22
CA VAL A 219 -6.03 -6.65 15.13
C VAL A 219 -7.44 -7.17 15.45
N THR A 220 -8.15 -6.50 16.38
CA THR A 220 -9.46 -6.94 16.88
C THR A 220 -10.62 -6.18 16.26
N MET A 221 -10.36 -5.22 15.37
CA MET A 221 -11.39 -4.43 14.72
C MET A 221 -12.32 -5.33 13.87
N PRO A 222 -13.66 -5.26 14.10
CA PRO A 222 -14.61 -6.10 13.37
C PRO A 222 -14.75 -5.66 11.91
N ALA A 223 -15.22 -6.56 11.05
CA ALA A 223 -15.38 -6.31 9.62
C ALA A 223 -16.32 -5.13 9.30
N SER A 224 -17.32 -4.88 10.16
CA SER A 224 -18.25 -3.75 10.00
C SER A 224 -17.62 -2.37 10.15
N MET A 225 -16.38 -2.29 10.63
CA MET A 225 -15.64 -1.04 10.76
C MET A 225 -14.89 -0.67 9.47
N TYR A 226 -14.68 -1.62 8.57
CA TYR A 226 -14.08 -1.40 7.26
C TYR A 226 -15.19 -1.12 6.26
N VAL A 227 -15.21 0.06 5.71
CA VAL A 227 -16.24 0.52 4.76
C VAL A 227 -15.62 0.91 3.43
N PRO A 228 -16.37 0.90 2.33
CA PRO A 228 -15.88 1.45 1.07
C PRO A 228 -15.45 2.91 1.22
N VAL A 229 -14.46 3.29 0.44
CA VAL A 229 -13.97 4.67 0.39
C VAL A 229 -15.11 5.66 0.17
N GLY A 230 -15.23 6.63 1.07
CA GLY A 230 -16.25 7.67 1.10
C GLY A 230 -17.55 7.29 1.82
N ASP A 231 -17.65 6.10 2.42
CA ASP A 231 -18.73 5.73 3.34
C ASP A 231 -18.35 5.96 4.82
N GLY A 232 -17.08 6.29 5.09
CA GLY A 232 -16.54 6.48 6.43
C GLY A 232 -16.16 7.92 6.76
N GLU A 233 -15.24 8.06 7.71
CA GLU A 233 -14.79 9.34 8.27
C GLU A 233 -13.43 9.78 7.76
N VAL A 234 -12.70 8.92 7.01
CA VAL A 234 -11.37 9.26 6.48
C VAL A 234 -11.53 10.24 5.31
N LYS A 235 -10.81 11.34 5.34
CA LYS A 235 -10.85 12.39 4.32
C LYS A 235 -10.06 12.00 3.08
N VAL A 236 -10.39 10.82 2.51
CA VAL A 236 -9.67 10.24 1.38
C VAL A 236 -9.68 11.18 0.17
N ARG A 237 -10.82 11.81 -0.13
CA ARG A 237 -10.95 12.74 -1.26
C ARG A 237 -10.00 13.92 -1.12
N GLU A 238 -9.94 14.51 0.06
CA GLU A 238 -9.09 15.65 0.36
C GLU A 238 -7.60 15.30 0.25
N VAL A 239 -7.20 14.14 0.79
CA VAL A 239 -5.81 13.66 0.67
C VAL A 239 -5.45 13.38 -0.80
N ILE A 240 -6.35 12.76 -1.58
CA ILE A 240 -6.16 12.58 -3.03
C ILE A 240 -5.96 13.95 -3.72
N GLY A 241 -6.71 14.97 -3.33
CA GLY A 241 -6.56 16.33 -3.85
C GLY A 241 -5.17 16.92 -3.65
N MET A 242 -4.49 16.56 -2.55
CA MET A 242 -3.12 17.04 -2.25
C MET A 242 -2.03 16.42 -3.14
N ARG A 243 -2.30 15.34 -3.88
CA ARG A 243 -1.29 14.60 -4.67
C ARG A 243 -0.53 15.44 -5.68
N ARG A 244 -1.14 16.52 -6.16
CA ARG A 244 -0.53 17.45 -7.14
C ARG A 244 0.66 18.20 -6.57
N ASP A 245 0.71 18.34 -5.25
CA ASP A 245 1.79 19.00 -4.51
C ASP A 245 2.85 18.02 -3.99
N MET A 246 2.75 16.73 -4.38
CA MET A 246 3.65 15.66 -3.98
C MET A 246 4.64 15.36 -5.12
N PRO A 247 5.90 15.78 -5.00
CA PRO A 247 6.85 15.76 -6.13
C PRO A 247 7.19 14.36 -6.65
N HIS A 248 7.00 13.34 -5.82
CA HIS A 248 7.34 11.96 -6.16
C HIS A 248 6.13 11.06 -6.40
N PHE A 249 4.91 11.59 -6.27
CA PHE A 249 3.70 10.79 -6.47
C PHE A 249 3.63 10.24 -7.90
N ASN A 250 3.49 8.93 -8.03
CA ASN A 250 3.58 8.22 -9.32
C ASN A 250 2.22 7.90 -9.97
N GLY A 251 1.14 8.46 -9.43
CA GLY A 251 -0.23 8.30 -9.94
C GLY A 251 -0.97 7.07 -9.41
N ASN A 252 -0.41 6.26 -8.53
CA ASN A 252 -1.08 5.04 -8.04
C ASN A 252 -1.90 5.31 -6.77
N LEU A 253 -3.22 5.12 -6.90
CA LEU A 253 -4.20 5.13 -5.82
C LEU A 253 -4.70 3.70 -5.62
N ILE A 254 -4.25 3.05 -4.56
CA ILE A 254 -4.49 1.63 -4.32
C ILE A 254 -5.57 1.47 -3.25
N ILE A 255 -6.71 0.91 -3.60
CA ILE A 255 -7.78 0.58 -2.66
C ILE A 255 -7.31 -0.58 -1.79
N GLU A 256 -7.33 -0.41 -0.47
CA GLU A 256 -7.04 -1.48 0.46
C GLU A 256 -8.26 -1.78 1.33
N GLN A 257 -8.95 -2.87 1.00
CA GLN A 257 -10.06 -3.43 1.74
C GLN A 257 -9.62 -4.74 2.39
N GLU A 258 -9.45 -4.77 3.72
CA GLU A 258 -9.00 -5.98 4.41
C GLU A 258 -10.14 -6.88 4.89
N LYS A 259 -11.28 -6.27 5.18
CA LYS A 259 -12.47 -6.97 5.68
C LYS A 259 -13.72 -6.34 5.07
N SER A 260 -14.78 -7.13 4.92
CA SER A 260 -16.07 -6.67 4.43
C SER A 260 -17.20 -7.48 5.04
N THR A 261 -18.36 -6.85 5.19
CA THR A 261 -19.63 -7.50 5.54
C THR A 261 -20.52 -7.70 4.32
N ARG A 262 -20.18 -7.13 3.16
CA ARG A 262 -20.97 -7.11 1.92
C ARG A 262 -20.32 -7.88 0.78
N GLY A 263 -19.06 -8.27 0.93
CA GLY A 263 -18.21 -8.88 -0.09
C GLY A 263 -17.09 -7.95 -0.53
N MET A 264 -15.87 -8.47 -0.55
CA MET A 264 -14.65 -7.68 -0.79
C MET A 264 -14.68 -6.98 -2.15
N LEU A 265 -14.96 -7.70 -3.23
CA LEU A 265 -15.02 -7.13 -4.58
C LEU A 265 -16.14 -6.10 -4.74
N ALA A 266 -17.27 -6.27 -4.05
CA ALA A 266 -18.36 -5.30 -4.08
C ALA A 266 -17.95 -3.98 -3.42
N ASP A 267 -17.23 -4.04 -2.29
CA ASP A 267 -16.72 -2.85 -1.61
C ASP A 267 -15.63 -2.16 -2.41
N ILE A 268 -14.74 -2.92 -3.04
CA ILE A 268 -13.70 -2.41 -3.95
C ILE A 268 -14.33 -1.73 -5.17
N GLU A 269 -15.38 -2.30 -5.76
CA GLU A 269 -16.10 -1.69 -6.88
C GLU A 269 -16.72 -0.35 -6.52
N VAL A 270 -17.36 -0.24 -5.34
CA VAL A 270 -17.91 1.02 -4.84
C VAL A 270 -16.80 2.05 -4.66
N SER A 271 -15.70 1.68 -4.04
CA SER A 271 -14.53 2.54 -3.83
C SER A 271 -13.92 3.02 -5.15
N CYS A 272 -13.71 2.10 -6.11
CA CYS A 272 -13.17 2.42 -7.44
C CYS A 272 -14.04 3.44 -8.18
N ARG A 273 -15.36 3.21 -8.24
CA ARG A 273 -16.31 4.11 -8.89
C ARG A 273 -16.29 5.50 -8.28
N ARG A 274 -16.18 5.59 -6.96
CA ARG A 274 -16.19 6.84 -6.23
C ARG A 274 -14.91 7.65 -6.43
N ILE A 275 -13.75 7.01 -6.31
CA ILE A 275 -12.45 7.66 -6.58
C ILE A 275 -12.40 8.13 -8.04
N ARG A 276 -12.85 7.32 -8.99
CA ARG A 276 -12.90 7.69 -10.41
C ARG A 276 -13.80 8.91 -10.67
N GLY A 277 -14.95 8.98 -9.99
CA GLY A 277 -15.83 10.15 -10.03
C GLY A 277 -15.14 11.42 -9.52
N TRP A 278 -14.45 11.36 -8.40
CA TRP A 278 -13.71 12.52 -7.87
C TRP A 278 -12.60 13.01 -8.81
N LEU A 279 -11.84 12.09 -9.40
CA LEU A 279 -10.80 12.45 -10.38
C LEU A 279 -11.37 13.11 -11.63
N GLN A 280 -12.55 12.65 -12.10
CA GLN A 280 -13.25 13.26 -13.24
C GLN A 280 -13.79 14.66 -12.92
N GLU A 281 -14.36 14.87 -11.74
CA GLU A 281 -14.83 16.18 -11.26
C GLU A 281 -13.68 17.20 -11.20
N GLU A 282 -12.51 16.78 -10.68
CA GLU A 282 -11.31 17.65 -10.65
C GLU A 282 -10.84 18.02 -12.05
N ALA A 283 -10.78 17.05 -12.97
CA ALA A 283 -10.37 17.31 -14.36
C ALA A 283 -11.34 18.26 -15.08
N GLY A 284 -12.66 18.14 -14.82
CA GLY A 284 -13.68 19.03 -15.35
C GLY A 284 -13.55 20.47 -14.82
N THR A 285 -13.21 20.62 -13.55
CA THR A 285 -13.00 21.93 -12.91
C THR A 285 -11.77 22.64 -13.50
N ASP A 286 -10.65 21.92 -13.66
CA ASP A 286 -9.42 22.47 -14.25
C ASP A 286 -9.65 22.95 -15.70
N ALA A 287 -10.40 22.18 -16.49
CA ALA A 287 -10.75 22.56 -17.87
C ALA A 287 -11.65 23.80 -17.94
N ALA A 288 -12.44 24.08 -16.90
CA ALA A 288 -13.29 25.27 -16.82
C ALA A 288 -12.52 26.52 -16.39
N ILE A 289 -11.48 26.39 -15.57
CA ILE A 289 -10.61 27.50 -15.11
C ILE A 289 -9.66 27.97 -16.23
N CYS A 290 -9.26 27.07 -17.13
CA CYS A 290 -8.36 27.36 -18.24
C CYS A 290 -9.05 27.96 -19.49
N ARG A 291 -10.34 28.22 -19.43
CA ARG A 291 -11.14 28.90 -20.49
C ARG A 291 -11.48 30.33 -20.09
#